data_2e9173bb6960f621a4e950c447ff8ad9
#
_entry.id   2e9173bb6960f621a4e950c447ff8ad9
#
_cell.length_a   1.000
_cell.length_b   1.000
_cell.length_c   1.000
_cell.angle_alpha   90.00
_cell.angle_beta   90.00
_cell.angle_gamma   90.00
#
_symmetry.space_group_name_H-M   'P 1'
#
loop_
_entity.id
_entity.type
_entity.pdbx_description
1 polymer ?
#
loop_
_entity_poly.entity_id
_entity_poly.type
_entity_poly.pdbx_seq_one_letter_code
_entity_poly.pdbx_strand_id
1 'polypeptide(L)'
;QVLAFSPSDKTIRVQAGIRWRAIQRFIDPHGLSVKVMQTYANFTVGGSLSVNCHGRYLGLGPVVQSVRSIKLVLADGQVFDASREHNAELFFAAIGGYGAVGVIAEAELDLADNHLVQRLNRKMGVGDYLAHFRDQIRNDKQAVFHNADLYPPHFTRPQIVSLAEVD
;
A
#
# COMPACT_ATOMS: atom_id res chain seq x y z
N GLN A 1 8.21 10.10 12.78
CA GLN A 1 7.18 11.11 13.05
C GLN A 1 6.59 11.65 11.74
N VAL A 2 5.45 12.39 11.83
CA VAL A 2 4.88 13.16 10.72
C VAL A 2 5.66 14.46 10.61
N LEU A 3 6.03 14.84 9.39
CA LEU A 3 6.82 16.04 9.08
C LEU A 3 5.96 17.14 8.44
N ALA A 4 5.03 16.74 7.55
CA ALA A 4 4.06 17.62 6.93
C ALA A 4 2.77 16.85 6.60
N PHE A 5 1.65 17.57 6.57
CA PHE A 5 0.35 16.99 6.26
C PHE A 5 -0.56 18.03 5.60
N SER A 6 -1.13 17.67 4.45
CA SER A 6 -2.12 18.47 3.74
C SER A 6 -3.37 17.63 3.48
N PRO A 7 -4.43 17.82 4.28
CA PRO A 7 -5.70 17.11 4.06
C PRO A 7 -6.33 17.44 2.71
N SER A 8 -6.25 18.72 2.28
CA SER A 8 -6.83 19.17 1.00
C SER A 8 -6.16 18.52 -0.22
N ASP A 9 -4.84 18.34 -0.16
CA ASP A 9 -4.07 17.72 -1.24
C ASP A 9 -3.96 16.21 -1.09
N LYS A 10 -4.51 15.67 0.02
CA LYS A 10 -4.43 14.27 0.42
C LYS A 10 -3.00 13.74 0.41
N THR A 11 -2.10 14.47 1.10
CA THR A 11 -0.69 14.12 1.18
C THR A 11 -0.17 14.13 2.60
N ILE A 12 0.83 13.29 2.85
CA ILE A 12 1.55 13.25 4.13
C ILE A 12 3.04 13.00 3.87
N ARG A 13 3.90 13.80 4.51
CA ARG A 13 5.35 13.57 4.56
C ARG A 13 5.74 13.05 5.93
N VAL A 14 6.50 11.98 5.95
CA VAL A 14 6.84 11.25 7.17
C VAL A 14 8.31 10.82 7.19
N GLN A 15 8.85 10.63 8.39
CA GLN A 15 10.10 9.90 8.57
C GLN A 15 9.88 8.40 8.29
N ALA A 16 10.82 7.76 7.62
CA ALA A 16 10.71 6.37 7.18
C ALA A 16 10.53 5.36 8.34
N GLY A 17 10.99 5.69 9.54
CA GLY A 17 10.82 4.86 10.74
C GLY A 17 9.41 4.85 11.34
N ILE A 18 8.47 5.68 10.87
CA ILE A 18 7.08 5.67 11.33
C ILE A 18 6.37 4.39 10.88
N ARG A 19 5.49 3.86 11.72
CA ARG A 19 4.66 2.68 11.37
C ARG A 19 3.36 3.12 10.70
N TRP A 20 2.85 2.33 9.77
CA TRP A 20 1.56 2.57 9.12
C TRP A 20 0.43 2.82 10.10
N ARG A 21 0.36 2.07 11.20
CA ARG A 21 -0.62 2.26 12.28
C ARG A 21 -0.61 3.68 12.85
N ALA A 22 0.57 4.28 13.01
CA ALA A 22 0.69 5.64 13.53
C ALA A 22 0.19 6.68 12.53
N ILE A 23 0.44 6.45 11.23
CA ILE A 23 -0.11 7.29 10.15
C ILE A 23 -1.64 7.15 10.13
N GLN A 24 -2.17 5.93 10.12
CA GLN A 24 -3.63 5.70 10.11
C GLN A 24 -4.33 6.44 11.27
N ARG A 25 -3.82 6.32 12.49
CA ARG A 25 -4.38 7.03 13.65
C ARG A 25 -4.32 8.56 13.53
N PHE A 26 -3.30 9.06 12.83
CA PHE A 26 -3.12 10.49 12.63
C PHE A 26 -4.09 11.05 11.59
N ILE A 27 -4.32 10.32 10.48
CA ILE A 27 -5.13 10.80 9.35
C ILE A 27 -6.62 10.46 9.46
N ASP A 28 -6.99 9.44 10.24
CA ASP A 28 -8.38 8.97 10.42
C ASP A 28 -9.37 10.08 10.85
N PRO A 29 -9.03 10.97 11.82
CA PRO A 29 -9.90 12.10 12.18
C PRO A 29 -10.17 13.10 11.05
N HIS A 30 -9.39 13.03 9.96
CA HIS A 30 -9.54 13.88 8.78
C HIS A 30 -10.31 13.20 7.64
N GLY A 31 -10.90 12.02 7.89
CA GLY A 31 -11.61 11.26 6.86
C GLY A 31 -10.69 10.68 5.78
N LEU A 32 -9.40 10.46 6.11
CA LEU A 32 -8.40 9.98 5.16
C LEU A 32 -7.83 8.61 5.57
N SER A 33 -7.38 7.86 4.58
CA SER A 33 -6.70 6.58 4.73
C SER A 33 -5.40 6.52 3.95
N VAL A 34 -4.53 5.56 4.29
CA VAL A 34 -3.33 5.27 3.49
C VAL A 34 -3.76 4.65 2.17
N LYS A 35 -3.30 5.22 1.04
CA LYS A 35 -3.71 4.78 -0.30
C LYS A 35 -3.24 3.37 -0.63
N VAL A 36 -1.97 3.04 -0.36
CA VAL A 36 -1.41 1.70 -0.53
C VAL A 36 -0.51 1.34 0.65
N MET A 37 -0.79 0.22 1.29
CA MET A 37 0.07 -0.41 2.31
C MET A 37 -0.16 -1.92 2.31
N GLN A 38 0.75 -2.68 2.91
CA GLN A 38 0.52 -4.10 3.16
C GLN A 38 -0.50 -4.30 4.30
N THR A 39 -1.01 -5.51 4.42
CA THR A 39 -2.05 -5.88 5.40
C THR A 39 -1.65 -5.62 6.87
N TYR A 40 -0.35 -5.72 7.19
CA TYR A 40 0.15 -5.50 8.55
C TYR A 40 0.56 -4.05 8.78
N ALA A 41 -0.20 -3.34 9.62
CA ALA A 41 0.03 -1.93 9.94
C ALA A 41 1.20 -1.67 10.90
N ASN A 42 1.87 -2.70 11.41
CA ASN A 42 3.01 -2.56 12.33
C ASN A 42 4.36 -2.37 11.62
N PHE A 43 4.44 -2.58 10.32
CA PHE A 43 5.65 -2.32 9.55
C PHE A 43 5.91 -0.81 9.44
N THR A 44 7.19 -0.45 9.32
CA THR A 44 7.59 0.93 9.07
C THR A 44 7.41 1.29 7.60
N VAL A 45 7.22 2.57 7.31
CA VAL A 45 7.15 3.09 5.93
C VAL A 45 8.42 2.71 5.16
N GLY A 46 9.60 3.01 5.71
CA GLY A 46 10.87 2.71 5.03
C GLY A 46 11.07 1.22 4.74
N GLY A 47 10.73 0.33 5.67
CA GLY A 47 10.78 -1.11 5.42
C GLY A 47 9.84 -1.55 4.31
N SER A 48 8.63 -0.98 4.26
CA SER A 48 7.65 -1.26 3.21
C SER A 48 8.08 -0.74 1.84
N LEU A 49 8.70 0.45 1.80
CA LEU A 49 9.27 1.02 0.57
C LEU A 49 10.46 0.21 0.08
N SER A 50 11.34 -0.23 0.99
CA SER A 50 12.54 -1.03 0.64
C SER A 50 12.20 -2.33 -0.08
N VAL A 51 11.04 -2.93 0.19
CA VAL A 51 10.57 -4.15 -0.49
C VAL A 51 9.52 -3.87 -1.56
N ASN A 52 9.18 -2.60 -1.81
CA ASN A 52 8.09 -2.19 -2.69
C ASN A 52 6.82 -3.01 -2.44
N CYS A 53 6.36 -3.05 -1.18
CA CYS A 53 5.27 -3.90 -0.76
C CYS A 53 3.96 -3.62 -1.53
N HIS A 54 3.08 -4.59 -1.56
CA HIS A 54 1.72 -4.44 -2.05
C HIS A 54 0.69 -4.83 -0.97
N GLY A 55 -0.54 -4.36 -1.12
CA GLY A 55 -1.68 -4.79 -0.34
C GLY A 55 -2.59 -5.74 -1.11
N ARG A 56 -3.83 -5.85 -0.64
CA ARG A 56 -4.89 -6.65 -1.26
C ARG A 56 -5.86 -5.79 -2.09
N TYR A 57 -5.44 -4.58 -2.43
CA TYR A 57 -6.25 -3.62 -3.18
C TYR A 57 -6.53 -4.12 -4.59
N LEU A 58 -7.76 -3.95 -5.03
CA LEU A 58 -8.13 -4.12 -6.43
C LEU A 58 -7.76 -2.87 -7.24
N GLY A 59 -7.12 -3.06 -8.37
CA GLY A 59 -6.77 -1.97 -9.28
C GLY A 59 -5.61 -1.08 -8.86
N LEU A 60 -5.07 -1.23 -7.63
CA LEU A 60 -3.87 -0.53 -7.18
C LEU A 60 -2.67 -1.48 -7.20
N GLY A 61 -1.53 -0.96 -7.65
CA GLY A 61 -0.27 -1.68 -7.67
C GLY A 61 0.48 -1.64 -6.33
N PRO A 62 1.80 -1.86 -6.36
CA PRO A 62 2.63 -1.79 -5.16
C PRO A 62 2.74 -0.35 -4.62
N VAL A 63 3.32 -0.22 -3.42
CA VAL A 63 3.38 1.03 -2.65
C VAL A 63 4.02 2.20 -3.41
N VAL A 64 4.94 1.94 -4.33
CA VAL A 64 5.55 2.96 -5.19
C VAL A 64 4.50 3.81 -5.92
N GLN A 65 3.31 3.27 -6.20
CA GLN A 65 2.23 4.00 -6.87
C GLN A 65 1.64 5.14 -6.03
N SER A 66 1.81 5.09 -4.71
CA SER A 66 1.37 6.14 -3.78
C SER A 66 2.51 6.99 -3.22
N VAL A 67 3.75 6.79 -3.67
CA VAL A 67 4.90 7.58 -3.24
C VAL A 67 5.13 8.73 -4.22
N ARG A 68 5.14 9.96 -3.70
CA ARG A 68 5.46 11.17 -4.46
C ARG A 68 6.96 11.41 -4.53
N SER A 69 7.60 11.39 -3.37
CA SER A 69 9.03 11.61 -3.24
C SER A 69 9.62 10.88 -2.05
N ILE A 70 10.92 10.70 -2.06
CA ILE A 70 11.71 10.19 -0.94
C ILE A 70 12.93 11.08 -0.70
N LYS A 71 13.41 11.08 0.54
CA LYS A 71 14.75 11.57 0.89
C LYS A 71 15.64 10.36 1.12
N LEU A 72 16.68 10.25 0.30
CA LEU A 72 17.61 9.12 0.28
C LEU A 72 18.98 9.56 0.78
N VAL A 73 19.57 8.79 1.67
CA VAL A 73 20.95 8.99 2.17
C VAL A 73 21.82 7.87 1.60
N LEU A 74 22.83 8.24 0.82
CA LEU A 74 23.78 7.31 0.21
C LEU A 74 24.89 6.89 1.19
N ALA A 75 25.70 5.91 0.78
CA ALA A 75 26.76 5.36 1.63
C ALA A 75 27.88 6.37 1.98
N ASP A 76 28.07 7.38 1.16
CA ASP A 76 29.03 8.48 1.37
C ASP A 76 28.46 9.62 2.22
N GLY A 77 27.20 9.49 2.68
CA GLY A 77 26.51 10.49 3.47
C GLY A 77 25.82 11.59 2.67
N GLN A 78 25.92 11.58 1.34
CA GLN A 78 25.18 12.52 0.52
C GLN A 78 23.67 12.26 0.63
N VAL A 79 22.89 13.37 0.62
CA VAL A 79 21.43 13.33 0.76
C VAL A 79 20.80 13.81 -0.52
N PHE A 80 19.88 13.01 -1.06
CA PHE A 80 19.14 13.31 -2.29
C PHE A 80 17.64 13.35 -2.03
N ASP A 81 16.97 14.35 -2.57
CA ASP A 81 15.54 14.29 -2.80
C ASP A 81 15.31 13.61 -4.16
N ALA A 82 14.45 12.60 -4.20
CA ALA A 82 14.18 11.80 -5.38
C ALA A 82 12.68 11.58 -5.57
N SER A 83 12.24 11.72 -6.82
CA SER A 83 10.85 11.53 -7.25
C SER A 83 10.81 10.89 -8.64
N ARG A 84 9.63 10.76 -9.22
CA ARG A 84 9.48 10.28 -10.60
C ARG A 84 10.08 11.23 -11.64
N GLU A 85 10.13 12.54 -11.33
CA GLU A 85 10.57 13.61 -12.21
C GLU A 85 11.98 14.11 -11.89
N HIS A 86 12.43 13.87 -10.65
CA HIS A 86 13.73 14.35 -10.16
C HIS A 86 14.51 13.21 -9.54
N ASN A 87 15.77 12.98 -9.99
CA ASN A 87 16.59 11.84 -9.58
C ASN A 87 15.83 10.50 -9.71
N ALA A 88 15.10 10.32 -10.81
CA ALA A 88 14.18 9.20 -11.01
C ALA A 88 14.87 7.82 -10.89
N GLU A 89 16.10 7.71 -11.35
CA GLU A 89 16.88 6.46 -11.24
C GLU A 89 17.10 6.08 -9.77
N LEU A 90 17.47 7.04 -8.91
CA LEU A 90 17.61 6.83 -7.48
C LEU A 90 16.26 6.48 -6.82
N PHE A 91 15.18 7.14 -7.23
CA PHE A 91 13.83 6.88 -6.72
C PHE A 91 13.43 5.42 -6.98
N PHE A 92 13.53 4.96 -8.22
CA PHE A 92 13.14 3.60 -8.58
C PHE A 92 14.13 2.53 -8.11
N ALA A 93 15.42 2.87 -7.98
CA ALA A 93 16.41 1.94 -7.44
C ALA A 93 16.29 1.75 -5.92
N ALA A 94 15.86 2.79 -5.17
CA ALA A 94 15.71 2.72 -3.73
C ALA A 94 14.42 1.99 -3.32
N ILE A 95 13.30 2.22 -4.05
CA ILE A 95 12.02 1.56 -3.76
C ILE A 95 12.03 0.15 -4.36
N GLY A 96 12.04 -0.85 -3.50
CA GLY A 96 12.24 -2.25 -3.88
C GLY A 96 13.70 -2.69 -3.97
N GLY A 97 14.65 -1.80 -3.67
CA GLY A 97 16.10 -2.06 -3.74
C GLY A 97 16.70 -2.67 -2.48
N TYR A 98 15.89 -3.00 -1.47
CA TYR A 98 16.32 -3.65 -0.21
C TYR A 98 17.48 -2.91 0.51
N GLY A 99 17.57 -1.59 0.33
CA GLY A 99 18.62 -0.76 0.92
C GLY A 99 19.96 -0.79 0.20
N ALA A 100 20.06 -1.44 -0.97
CA ALA A 100 21.34 -1.57 -1.71
C ALA A 100 21.87 -0.22 -2.22
N VAL A 101 20.98 0.75 -2.49
CA VAL A 101 21.37 2.09 -3.00
C VAL A 101 21.62 3.08 -1.87
N GLY A 102 20.92 2.93 -0.75
CA GLY A 102 21.00 3.86 0.37
C GLY A 102 19.85 3.68 1.35
N VAL A 103 19.77 4.58 2.33
CA VAL A 103 18.74 4.57 3.37
C VAL A 103 17.65 5.59 3.04
N ILE A 104 16.41 5.15 2.91
CA ILE A 104 15.25 6.05 2.80
C ILE A 104 15.01 6.66 4.18
N ALA A 105 15.21 7.98 4.31
CA ALA A 105 15.04 8.71 5.56
C ALA A 105 13.63 9.28 5.71
N GLU A 106 13.06 9.79 4.63
CA GLU A 106 11.72 10.39 4.59
C GLU A 106 10.98 9.93 3.33
N ALA A 107 9.65 9.97 3.39
CA ALA A 107 8.79 9.75 2.24
C ALA A 107 7.59 10.70 2.26
N GLU A 108 7.19 11.15 1.10
CA GLU A 108 5.92 11.84 0.86
C GLU A 108 4.97 10.89 0.13
N LEU A 109 3.77 10.74 0.69
CA LEU A 109 2.80 9.74 0.29
C LEU A 109 1.48 10.40 -0.10
N ASP A 110 0.84 9.85 -1.15
CA ASP A 110 -0.57 10.09 -1.42
C ASP A 110 -1.45 9.35 -0.41
N LEU A 111 -2.52 10.01 -0.02
CA LEU A 111 -3.61 9.45 0.78
C LEU A 111 -4.85 9.23 -0.09
N ALA A 112 -5.81 8.49 0.45
CA ALA A 112 -7.13 8.27 -0.13
C ALA A 112 -8.22 8.70 0.85
N ASP A 113 -9.44 8.84 0.38
CA ASP A 113 -10.60 8.99 1.26
C ASP A 113 -10.78 7.73 2.12
N ASN A 114 -11.25 7.92 3.33
CA ASN A 114 -11.58 6.80 4.21
C ASN A 114 -13.01 6.35 3.96
N HIS A 115 -13.21 5.07 3.72
CA HIS A 115 -14.51 4.49 3.43
C HIS A 115 -14.84 3.36 4.41
N LEU A 116 -16.11 3.24 4.75
CA LEU A 116 -16.59 2.07 5.47
C LEU A 116 -16.66 0.89 4.49
N VAL A 117 -16.15 -0.26 4.91
CA VAL A 117 -16.14 -1.46 4.07
C VAL A 117 -16.77 -2.65 4.79
N GLN A 118 -17.59 -3.41 4.07
CA GLN A 118 -18.16 -4.66 4.55
C GLN A 118 -17.33 -5.84 4.07
N ARG A 119 -17.05 -6.76 4.98
CA ARG A 119 -16.36 -8.00 4.66
C ARG A 119 -17.33 -9.07 4.17
N LEU A 120 -17.12 -9.54 2.97
CA LEU A 120 -17.86 -10.62 2.33
C LEU A 120 -16.98 -11.87 2.23
N ASN A 121 -17.49 -13.02 2.68
CA ASN A 121 -16.77 -14.29 2.64
C ASN A 121 -17.52 -15.30 1.78
N ARG A 122 -16.80 -16.03 0.92
CA ARG A 122 -17.36 -17.08 0.07
C ARG A 122 -16.39 -18.26 -0.04
N LYS A 123 -16.91 -19.48 -0.11
CA LYS A 123 -16.13 -20.69 -0.42
C LYS A 123 -16.61 -21.25 -1.74
N MET A 124 -15.69 -21.63 -2.62
CA MET A 124 -16.00 -22.28 -3.88
C MET A 124 -14.88 -23.23 -4.31
N GLY A 125 -15.08 -24.00 -5.39
CA GLY A 125 -14.01 -24.77 -6.01
C GLY A 125 -12.98 -23.87 -6.68
N VAL A 126 -11.71 -24.27 -6.70
CA VAL A 126 -10.65 -23.51 -7.38
C VAL A 126 -10.94 -23.33 -8.88
N GLY A 127 -11.59 -24.31 -9.51
CA GLY A 127 -11.99 -24.22 -10.92
C GLY A 127 -12.98 -23.11 -11.23
N ASP A 128 -13.86 -22.79 -10.26
CA ASP A 128 -14.90 -21.76 -10.44
C ASP A 128 -14.38 -20.36 -10.08
N TYR A 129 -13.29 -20.29 -9.33
CA TYR A 129 -12.78 -19.03 -8.78
C TYR A 129 -12.38 -18.03 -9.87
N LEU A 130 -11.72 -18.47 -10.93
CA LEU A 130 -11.25 -17.57 -11.99
C LEU A 130 -12.41 -16.86 -12.70
N ALA A 131 -13.47 -17.62 -13.01
CA ALA A 131 -14.68 -17.06 -13.60
C ALA A 131 -15.36 -16.09 -12.64
N HIS A 132 -15.53 -16.47 -11.38
CA HIS A 132 -16.10 -15.59 -10.35
C HIS A 132 -15.31 -14.27 -10.18
N PHE A 133 -13.99 -14.36 -10.11
CA PHE A 133 -13.13 -13.16 -9.97
C PHE A 133 -13.29 -12.23 -11.18
N ARG A 134 -13.19 -12.79 -12.40
CA ARG A 134 -13.28 -12.01 -13.64
C ARG A 134 -14.63 -11.34 -13.81
N ASP A 135 -15.71 -12.08 -13.53
CA ASP A 135 -17.06 -11.67 -13.91
C ASP A 135 -17.77 -10.85 -12.80
N GLN A 136 -17.38 -11.04 -11.52
CA GLN A 136 -18.06 -10.43 -10.39
C GLN A 136 -17.21 -9.54 -9.49
N ILE A 137 -15.87 -9.69 -9.51
CA ILE A 137 -15.01 -8.95 -8.59
C ILE A 137 -14.14 -7.91 -9.30
N ARG A 138 -13.47 -8.33 -10.39
CA ARG A 138 -12.44 -7.50 -11.06
C ARG A 138 -12.95 -6.11 -11.49
N ASN A 139 -14.19 -6.04 -11.93
CA ASN A 139 -14.81 -4.82 -12.48
C ASN A 139 -15.85 -4.21 -11.52
N ASP A 140 -16.02 -4.77 -10.34
CA ASP A 140 -16.88 -4.22 -9.31
C ASP A 140 -16.22 -2.96 -8.72
N LYS A 141 -16.89 -1.82 -8.91
CA LYS A 141 -16.40 -0.51 -8.44
C LYS A 141 -16.47 -0.36 -6.92
N GLN A 142 -17.29 -1.15 -6.24
CA GLN A 142 -17.40 -1.14 -4.79
C GLN A 142 -16.36 -2.05 -4.13
N ALA A 143 -15.80 -3.02 -4.85
CA ALA A 143 -14.81 -3.94 -4.31
C ALA A 143 -13.44 -3.25 -4.16
N VAL A 144 -13.02 -3.03 -2.91
CA VAL A 144 -11.77 -2.35 -2.57
C VAL A 144 -10.64 -3.34 -2.37
N PHE A 145 -10.89 -4.41 -1.62
CA PHE A 145 -9.90 -5.44 -1.30
C PHE A 145 -10.39 -6.82 -1.69
N HIS A 146 -9.47 -7.65 -2.12
CA HIS A 146 -9.77 -9.04 -2.45
C HIS A 146 -8.60 -9.97 -2.21
N ASN A 147 -8.88 -11.16 -1.68
CA ASN A 147 -7.94 -12.28 -1.65
C ASN A 147 -8.69 -13.61 -1.68
N ALA A 148 -7.98 -14.64 -2.10
CA ALA A 148 -8.45 -16.01 -2.06
C ALA A 148 -7.39 -16.87 -1.36
N ASP A 149 -7.69 -17.32 -0.15
CA ASP A 149 -6.77 -18.11 0.67
C ASP A 149 -6.96 -19.59 0.40
N LEU A 150 -5.89 -20.25 -0.03
CA LEU A 150 -5.85 -21.70 -0.23
C LEU A 150 -5.24 -22.38 0.98
N TYR A 151 -5.89 -23.41 1.48
CA TYR A 151 -5.47 -24.16 2.67
C TYR A 151 -5.04 -25.59 2.34
N PRO A 152 -4.00 -26.09 3.03
CA PRO A 152 -3.60 -27.48 2.93
C PRO A 152 -4.72 -28.42 3.45
N PRO A 153 -4.67 -29.73 3.12
CA PRO A 153 -3.67 -30.37 2.28
C PRO A 153 -3.96 -30.30 0.78
N HIS A 154 -5.20 -30.01 0.36
CA HIS A 154 -5.62 -30.21 -1.03
C HIS A 154 -5.61 -28.96 -1.90
N PHE A 155 -5.62 -27.76 -1.30
CA PHE A 155 -5.62 -26.46 -2.02
C PHE A 155 -6.70 -26.32 -3.11
N THR A 156 -7.84 -27.01 -2.94
CA THR A 156 -8.90 -27.11 -3.96
C THR A 156 -10.09 -26.21 -3.71
N ARG A 157 -10.22 -25.67 -2.51
CA ARG A 157 -11.36 -24.82 -2.09
C ARG A 157 -10.87 -23.53 -1.43
N PRO A 158 -10.61 -22.48 -2.22
CA PRO A 158 -10.23 -21.19 -1.67
C PRO A 158 -11.34 -20.61 -0.79
N GLN A 159 -10.92 -19.99 0.31
CA GLN A 159 -11.75 -19.06 1.05
C GLN A 159 -11.53 -17.68 0.47
N ILE A 160 -12.56 -17.15 -0.14
CA ILE A 160 -12.56 -15.85 -0.79
C ILE A 160 -12.99 -14.81 0.22
N VAL A 161 -12.24 -13.73 0.30
CA VAL A 161 -12.54 -12.57 1.13
C VAL A 161 -12.52 -11.34 0.22
N SER A 162 -13.65 -10.65 0.14
CA SER A 162 -13.75 -9.35 -0.50
C SER A 162 -14.19 -8.33 0.53
N LEU A 163 -13.68 -7.10 0.43
CA LEU A 163 -14.19 -5.97 1.19
C LEU A 163 -14.72 -4.97 0.17
N ALA A 164 -16.01 -4.69 0.28
CA ALA A 164 -16.72 -3.74 -0.57
C ALA A 164 -17.14 -2.52 0.25
N GLU A 165 -17.15 -1.36 -0.39
CA GLU A 165 -17.68 -0.14 0.21
C GLU A 165 -19.16 -0.31 0.52
N VAL A 166 -19.58 0.29 1.61
CA VAL A 166 -20.99 0.40 2.01
C VAL A 166 -21.32 1.88 2.19
N ASP A 167 -22.51 2.24 1.75
CA ASP A 167 -23.06 3.61 1.88
C ASP A 167 -23.30 3.99 3.34
#